data_3f91da6eb8cdf2e82e2f115161ef02d4
#
_entry.id   3f91da6eb8cdf2e82e2f115161ef02d4
#
_cell.length_a   1.000
_cell.length_b   1.000
_cell.length_c   1.000
_cell.angle_alpha   90.00
_cell.angle_beta   90.00
_cell.angle_gamma   90.00
#
_symmetry.space_group_name_H-M   'P 1'
#
loop_
_entity.id
_entity.type
_entity.pdbx_description
1 polymer ?
#
loop_
_entity_poly.entity_id
_entity_poly.type
_entity_poly.pdbx_seq_one_letter_code
_entity_poly.pdbx_strand_id
1 'polypeptide(L)'
;GDLNIDIKDGFVLMDMASPVKISEINEKPALDELYRVMGINYDEQLAKGLSMLPQLISTGLPDIMMPVAGLDDLEELAPDMPALSALSERYKVTGVHAFTLAKASADDDALCHARNFAPLYDIDEEAATGTSNGALTYYGYLNGFVKNGDDCKIIQGEKMQRPSVILSHLEVDCSAD
;
A
#
# COMPACT_ATOMS: atom_id res chain seq x y z
N GLY A 1 16.60 9.84 10.91
CA GLY A 1 17.38 10.43 9.83
C GLY A 1 16.63 11.60 9.27
N ASP A 2 17.33 12.61 8.79
CA ASP A 2 16.70 13.77 8.15
C ASP A 2 16.17 13.33 6.78
N LEU A 3 14.90 13.64 6.49
CA LEU A 3 14.31 13.47 5.17
C LEU A 3 14.56 14.75 4.37
N ASN A 4 15.13 14.63 3.17
CA ASN A 4 15.21 15.77 2.26
C ASN A 4 13.83 15.98 1.64
N ILE A 5 13.26 17.15 1.84
CA ILE A 5 12.01 17.56 1.23
C ILE A 5 12.33 18.75 0.31
N ASP A 6 12.00 18.62 -0.96
CA ASP A 6 12.11 19.67 -1.95
C ASP A 6 10.73 19.99 -2.55
N ILE A 7 10.48 21.24 -2.89
CA ILE A 7 9.23 21.67 -3.54
C ILE A 7 9.60 22.18 -4.93
N LYS A 8 9.15 21.45 -5.94
CA LYS A 8 9.41 21.79 -7.34
C LYS A 8 8.15 21.65 -8.18
N ASP A 9 7.83 22.71 -8.93
CA ASP A 9 6.71 22.73 -9.90
C ASP A 9 5.34 22.33 -9.30
N GLY A 10 5.11 22.64 -8.00
CA GLY A 10 3.86 22.30 -7.31
C GLY A 10 3.83 20.88 -6.72
N PHE A 11 4.91 20.12 -6.83
CA PHE A 11 5.06 18.81 -6.20
C PHE A 11 5.96 18.90 -4.97
N VAL A 12 5.66 18.07 -3.98
CA VAL A 12 6.54 17.83 -2.83
C VAL A 12 7.35 16.59 -3.14
N LEU A 13 8.68 16.75 -3.27
CA LEU A 13 9.62 15.65 -3.44
C LEU A 13 10.14 15.23 -2.07
N MET A 14 10.16 13.94 -1.81
CA MET A 14 10.65 13.37 -0.56
C MET A 14 11.53 12.16 -0.86
N ASP A 15 12.79 12.22 -0.46
CA ASP A 15 13.66 11.05 -0.47
C ASP A 15 13.26 10.13 0.69
N MET A 16 13.13 8.84 0.41
CA MET A 16 12.78 7.84 1.40
C MET A 16 13.97 6.94 1.73
N ALA A 17 13.92 6.31 2.89
CA ALA A 17 14.87 5.26 3.21
C ALA A 17 14.75 4.10 2.20
N SER A 18 15.85 3.42 1.93
CA SER A 18 15.86 2.24 1.06
C SER A 18 14.79 1.24 1.51
N PRO A 19 13.93 0.78 0.61
CA PRO A 19 12.84 -0.10 0.96
C PRO A 19 13.35 -1.49 1.39
N VAL A 20 12.68 -2.08 2.37
CA VAL A 20 13.02 -3.42 2.87
C VAL A 20 11.74 -4.24 3.02
N LYS A 21 11.70 -5.44 2.41
CA LYS A 21 10.69 -6.46 2.70
C LYS A 21 11.04 -7.13 4.02
N ILE A 22 10.18 -7.00 5.02
CA ILE A 22 10.36 -7.59 6.35
C ILE A 22 9.87 -9.03 6.37
N SER A 23 8.64 -9.25 5.87
CA SER A 23 8.02 -10.59 5.83
C SER A 23 6.84 -10.61 4.86
N GLU A 24 6.19 -11.74 4.77
CA GLU A 24 4.99 -11.99 3.98
C GLU A 24 3.95 -12.73 4.81
N ILE A 25 2.68 -12.39 4.65
CA ILE A 25 1.58 -13.10 5.29
C ILE A 25 1.05 -14.13 4.29
N ASN A 26 1.34 -15.39 4.53
CA ASN A 26 1.00 -16.51 3.63
C ASN A 26 0.21 -17.63 4.30
N GLU A 27 0.10 -17.62 5.64
CA GLU A 27 -0.68 -18.60 6.37
C GLU A 27 -2.17 -18.26 6.31
N LYS A 28 -3.01 -19.23 5.89
CA LYS A 28 -4.46 -19.05 5.71
C LYS A 28 -5.15 -18.40 6.91
N PRO A 29 -4.90 -18.82 8.18
CA PRO A 29 -5.54 -18.18 9.33
C PRO A 29 -5.18 -16.69 9.50
N ALA A 30 -3.93 -16.31 9.17
CA ALA A 30 -3.48 -14.92 9.26
C ALA A 30 -4.05 -14.07 8.12
N LEU A 31 -4.18 -14.65 6.91
CA LEU A 31 -4.85 -14.02 5.78
C LEU A 31 -6.33 -13.79 6.09
N ASP A 32 -7.04 -14.81 6.57
CA ASP A 32 -8.46 -14.71 6.95
C ASP A 32 -8.67 -13.64 8.03
N GLU A 33 -7.77 -13.55 9.01
CA GLU A 33 -7.84 -12.54 10.05
C GLU A 33 -7.64 -11.14 9.47
N LEU A 34 -6.57 -10.91 8.68
CA LEU A 34 -6.27 -9.62 8.07
C LEU A 34 -7.45 -9.09 7.24
N TYR A 35 -7.93 -9.92 6.31
CA TYR A 35 -9.02 -9.51 5.41
C TYR A 35 -10.33 -9.28 6.16
N ARG A 36 -10.64 -10.13 7.15
CA ARG A 36 -11.81 -9.96 8.03
C ARG A 36 -11.72 -8.66 8.84
N VAL A 37 -10.56 -8.34 9.40
CA VAL A 37 -10.35 -7.08 10.14
C VAL A 37 -10.53 -5.87 9.23
N MET A 38 -10.18 -6.00 7.94
CA MET A 38 -10.39 -4.98 6.93
C MET A 38 -11.82 -4.93 6.37
N GLY A 39 -12.71 -5.81 6.85
CA GLY A 39 -14.15 -5.81 6.51
C GLY A 39 -14.52 -6.60 5.25
N ILE A 40 -13.62 -7.42 4.71
CA ILE A 40 -13.84 -8.27 3.53
C ILE A 40 -13.42 -9.71 3.78
N ASN A 41 -13.76 -10.60 2.85
CA ASN A 41 -13.47 -12.03 2.96
C ASN A 41 -12.34 -12.46 2.02
N TYR A 42 -11.31 -13.13 2.54
CA TYR A 42 -10.15 -13.55 1.74
C TYR A 42 -10.50 -14.58 0.66
N ASP A 43 -11.39 -15.56 0.96
CA ASP A 43 -11.79 -16.57 -0.03
C ASP A 43 -12.57 -15.95 -1.19
N GLU A 44 -13.36 -14.90 -0.93
CA GLU A 44 -14.03 -14.13 -1.99
C GLU A 44 -13.02 -13.38 -2.86
N GLN A 45 -11.95 -12.85 -2.28
CA GLN A 45 -10.87 -12.20 -3.04
C GLN A 45 -10.16 -13.22 -3.95
N LEU A 46 -9.88 -14.43 -3.44
CA LEU A 46 -9.33 -15.53 -4.26
C LEU A 46 -10.28 -15.93 -5.40
N ALA A 47 -11.57 -16.02 -5.13
CA ALA A 47 -12.58 -16.34 -6.15
C ALA A 47 -12.69 -15.27 -7.25
N LYS A 48 -12.35 -14.00 -6.93
CA LYS A 48 -12.24 -12.89 -7.88
C LYS A 48 -10.89 -12.84 -8.62
N GLY A 49 -9.98 -13.77 -8.34
CA GLY A 49 -8.69 -13.90 -9.03
C GLY A 49 -7.50 -13.24 -8.34
N LEU A 50 -7.64 -12.83 -7.07
CA LEU A 50 -6.51 -12.33 -6.30
C LEU A 50 -5.45 -13.43 -6.15
N SER A 51 -4.22 -13.16 -6.58
CA SER A 51 -3.10 -14.11 -6.49
C SER A 51 -1.91 -13.57 -5.70
N MET A 52 -1.90 -12.27 -5.42
CA MET A 52 -0.83 -11.60 -4.67
C MET A 52 -1.07 -11.77 -3.16
N LEU A 53 0.02 -11.87 -2.40
CA LEU A 53 -0.01 -11.99 -0.95
C LEU A 53 0.34 -10.66 -0.27
N PRO A 54 -0.23 -10.37 0.91
CA PRO A 54 0.19 -9.23 1.71
C PRO A 54 1.65 -9.35 2.17
N GLN A 55 2.39 -8.24 2.09
CA GLN A 55 3.79 -8.16 2.50
C GLN A 55 4.00 -6.99 3.46
N LEU A 56 4.87 -7.19 4.45
CA LEU A 56 5.32 -6.14 5.34
C LEU A 56 6.54 -5.49 4.71
N ILE A 57 6.44 -4.22 4.38
CA ILE A 57 7.49 -3.44 3.72
C ILE A 57 7.68 -2.11 4.45
N SER A 58 8.93 -1.69 4.58
CA SER A 58 9.32 -0.44 5.21
C SER A 58 10.17 0.41 4.28
N THR A 59 9.86 1.69 4.21
CA THR A 59 10.70 2.78 3.67
C THR A 59 11.09 3.77 4.79
N GLY A 60 11.19 3.26 6.02
CA GLY A 60 11.40 4.01 7.26
C GLY A 60 10.31 3.73 8.28
N LEU A 61 9.06 3.63 7.84
CA LEU A 61 7.90 3.18 8.62
C LEU A 61 7.34 1.92 7.95
N PRO A 62 7.19 0.81 8.67
CA PRO A 62 6.68 -0.42 8.11
C PRO A 62 5.15 -0.41 8.00
N ASP A 63 4.62 -0.87 6.88
CA ASP A 63 3.19 -1.10 6.65
C ASP A 63 2.95 -2.48 6.06
N ILE A 64 1.72 -2.97 6.19
CA ILE A 64 1.24 -4.14 5.45
C ILE A 64 0.72 -3.66 4.10
N MET A 65 1.41 -4.01 3.02
CA MET A 65 0.91 -3.84 1.64
C MET A 65 -0.11 -4.94 1.39
N MET A 66 -1.40 -4.58 1.37
CA MET A 66 -2.52 -5.53 1.26
C MET A 66 -3.20 -5.41 -0.10
N PRO A 67 -3.01 -6.38 -1.01
CA PRO A 67 -3.71 -6.37 -2.30
C PRO A 67 -5.19 -6.74 -2.12
N VAL A 68 -6.06 -6.12 -2.93
CA VAL A 68 -7.48 -6.49 -3.09
C VAL A 68 -7.81 -6.66 -4.57
N ALA A 69 -8.83 -7.49 -4.87
CA ALA A 69 -9.11 -7.94 -6.23
C ALA A 69 -9.62 -6.83 -7.15
N GLY A 70 -10.43 -5.90 -6.64
CA GLY A 70 -11.07 -4.88 -7.45
C GLY A 70 -11.22 -3.52 -6.78
N LEU A 71 -11.66 -2.53 -7.57
CA LEU A 71 -11.96 -1.19 -7.06
C LEU A 71 -13.13 -1.21 -6.08
N ASP A 72 -14.19 -1.97 -6.39
CA ASP A 72 -15.33 -2.10 -5.48
C ASP A 72 -14.90 -2.70 -4.14
N ASP A 73 -14.03 -3.71 -4.14
CA ASP A 73 -13.46 -4.29 -2.92
C ASP A 73 -12.65 -3.27 -2.12
N LEU A 74 -11.85 -2.45 -2.81
CA LEU A 74 -11.07 -1.39 -2.17
C LEU A 74 -11.99 -0.32 -1.57
N GLU A 75 -13.04 0.07 -2.29
CA GLU A 75 -14.01 1.07 -1.83
C GLU A 75 -14.84 0.56 -0.64
N GLU A 76 -15.21 -0.72 -0.64
CA GLU A 76 -16.02 -1.37 0.40
C GLU A 76 -15.27 -1.66 1.69
N LEU A 77 -13.93 -1.53 1.72
CA LEU A 77 -13.16 -1.71 2.95
C LEU A 77 -13.77 -0.88 4.10
N ALA A 78 -14.09 -1.55 5.19
CA ALA A 78 -14.64 -0.99 6.42
C ALA A 78 -13.94 -1.61 7.63
N PRO A 79 -12.71 -1.17 7.94
CA PRO A 79 -11.91 -1.80 8.99
C PRO A 79 -12.56 -1.70 10.36
N ASP A 80 -12.48 -2.78 11.14
CA ASP A 80 -12.64 -2.76 12.59
C ASP A 80 -11.41 -2.06 13.18
N MET A 81 -11.50 -0.77 13.46
CA MET A 81 -10.35 0.06 13.87
C MET A 81 -9.66 -0.45 15.14
N PRO A 82 -10.38 -0.85 16.23
CA PRO A 82 -9.76 -1.48 17.39
C PRO A 82 -9.00 -2.76 17.06
N ALA A 83 -9.59 -3.64 16.24
CA ALA A 83 -8.96 -4.88 15.82
C ALA A 83 -7.76 -4.63 14.89
N LEU A 84 -7.86 -3.63 14.00
CA LEU A 84 -6.76 -3.23 13.12
C LEU A 84 -5.60 -2.62 13.90
N SER A 85 -5.87 -1.81 14.92
CA SER A 85 -4.84 -1.26 15.82
C SER A 85 -4.08 -2.39 16.53
N ALA A 86 -4.80 -3.36 17.13
CA ALA A 86 -4.19 -4.52 17.78
C ALA A 86 -3.39 -5.40 16.80
N LEU A 87 -3.87 -5.56 15.56
CA LEU A 87 -3.17 -6.29 14.51
C LEU A 87 -1.88 -5.57 14.13
N SER A 88 -1.94 -4.25 13.93
CA SER A 88 -0.77 -3.40 13.60
C SER A 88 0.31 -3.47 14.69
N GLU A 89 -0.08 -3.41 15.96
CA GLU A 89 0.83 -3.56 17.10
C GLU A 89 1.52 -4.94 17.08
N ARG A 90 0.75 -6.02 16.87
CA ARG A 90 1.27 -7.39 16.83
C ARG A 90 2.27 -7.61 15.70
N TYR A 91 2.01 -7.07 14.52
CA TYR A 91 2.92 -7.13 13.37
C TYR A 91 4.03 -6.07 13.42
N LYS A 92 3.99 -5.14 14.38
CA LYS A 92 4.93 -4.02 14.53
C LYS A 92 4.98 -3.15 13.26
N VAL A 93 3.82 -2.85 12.73
CA VAL A 93 3.63 -1.98 11.56
C VAL A 93 2.87 -0.71 11.94
N THR A 94 2.97 0.32 11.12
CA THR A 94 2.21 1.57 11.28
C THR A 94 0.73 1.31 11.02
N GLY A 95 0.44 0.55 9.96
CA GLY A 95 -0.92 0.23 9.57
C GLY A 95 -0.99 -0.69 8.35
N VAL A 96 -2.11 -0.56 7.63
CA VAL A 96 -2.38 -1.31 6.41
C VAL A 96 -2.56 -0.34 5.24
N HIS A 97 -1.75 -0.53 4.20
CA HIS A 97 -1.88 0.14 2.92
C HIS A 97 -2.53 -0.84 1.93
N ALA A 98 -3.84 -0.74 1.80
CA ALA A 98 -4.62 -1.57 0.88
C ALA A 98 -4.58 -0.98 -0.52
N PHE A 99 -4.48 -1.83 -1.55
CA PHE A 99 -4.41 -1.38 -2.94
C PHE A 99 -5.01 -2.39 -3.91
N THR A 100 -5.37 -1.90 -5.11
CA THR A 100 -5.77 -2.72 -6.25
C THR A 100 -5.09 -2.26 -7.54
N LEU A 101 -4.80 -3.19 -8.43
CA LEU A 101 -4.31 -2.92 -9.79
C LEU A 101 -5.45 -2.74 -10.80
N ALA A 102 -6.70 -2.88 -10.35
CA ALA A 102 -7.87 -2.66 -11.20
C ALA A 102 -7.96 -1.20 -11.65
N LYS A 103 -8.41 -0.98 -12.87
CA LYS A 103 -8.53 0.34 -13.48
C LYS A 103 -9.94 0.89 -13.33
N ALA A 104 -10.05 2.18 -13.05
CA ALA A 104 -11.35 2.87 -12.96
C ALA A 104 -12.01 3.05 -14.34
N SER A 105 -11.21 3.16 -15.40
CA SER A 105 -11.66 3.28 -16.77
C SER A 105 -10.57 2.85 -17.75
N ALA A 106 -10.90 2.79 -19.05
CA ALA A 106 -9.92 2.49 -20.09
C ALA A 106 -8.81 3.56 -20.20
N ASP A 107 -9.10 4.80 -19.81
CA ASP A 107 -8.15 5.93 -19.86
C ASP A 107 -7.41 6.14 -18.52
N ASP A 108 -7.62 5.24 -17.55
CA ASP A 108 -6.94 5.30 -16.26
C ASP A 108 -5.47 4.90 -16.39
N ASP A 109 -4.59 5.88 -16.24
CA ASP A 109 -3.13 5.72 -16.34
C ASP A 109 -2.46 5.46 -14.98
N ALA A 110 -3.22 5.39 -13.88
CA ALA A 110 -2.68 5.04 -12.57
C ALA A 110 -2.15 3.61 -12.56
N LEU A 111 -1.03 3.36 -11.92
CA LEU A 111 -0.55 2.00 -11.65
C LEU A 111 -1.55 1.24 -10.79
N CYS A 112 -2.02 1.89 -9.73
CA CYS A 112 -2.96 1.34 -8.77
C CYS A 112 -3.72 2.44 -8.02
N HIS A 113 -4.79 2.01 -7.34
CA HIS A 113 -5.58 2.80 -6.39
C HIS A 113 -5.33 2.25 -4.99
N ALA A 114 -5.27 3.13 -3.99
CA ALA A 114 -4.90 2.77 -2.63
C ALA A 114 -5.71 3.48 -1.55
N ARG A 115 -5.80 2.83 -0.38
CA ARG A 115 -6.32 3.40 0.88
C ARG A 115 -5.37 3.07 2.02
N ASN A 116 -5.11 4.02 2.90
CA ASN A 116 -4.16 3.88 4.01
C ASN A 116 -4.82 4.04 5.35
N PHE A 117 -4.60 3.09 6.27
CA PHE A 117 -5.21 3.02 7.59
C PHE A 117 -4.14 2.83 8.66
N ALA A 118 -4.09 3.71 9.66
CA ALA A 118 -3.09 3.66 10.73
C ALA A 118 -3.70 3.96 12.12
N PRO A 119 -4.74 3.21 12.56
CA PRO A 119 -5.46 3.52 13.79
C PRO A 119 -4.59 3.35 15.06
N LEU A 120 -3.47 2.63 14.99
CA LEU A 120 -2.49 2.57 16.08
C LEU A 120 -1.90 3.94 16.44
N TYR A 121 -1.95 4.89 15.51
CA TYR A 121 -1.46 6.27 15.64
C TYR A 121 -2.60 7.30 15.58
N ASP A 122 -3.82 6.90 15.91
CA ASP A 122 -5.03 7.74 15.88
C ASP A 122 -5.36 8.31 14.48
N ILE A 123 -4.97 7.59 13.42
CA ILE A 123 -5.29 7.92 12.02
C ILE A 123 -6.21 6.84 11.47
N ASP A 124 -7.51 7.12 11.40
CA ASP A 124 -8.48 6.17 10.85
C ASP A 124 -8.20 5.91 9.36
N GLU A 125 -8.03 6.96 8.57
CA GLU A 125 -7.65 6.87 7.16
C GLU A 125 -6.89 8.13 6.73
N GLU A 126 -5.92 7.99 5.82
CA GLU A 126 -5.10 9.07 5.31
C GLU A 126 -5.27 9.24 3.79
N ALA A 127 -5.45 10.48 3.34
CA ALA A 127 -5.71 10.79 1.93
C ALA A 127 -4.47 10.75 1.03
N ALA A 128 -3.26 10.87 1.61
CA ALA A 128 -1.99 10.84 0.88
C ALA A 128 -0.86 10.43 1.82
N THR A 129 -0.15 9.34 1.50
CA THR A 129 0.91 8.78 2.33
C THR A 129 2.14 8.45 1.49
N GLY A 130 3.13 9.32 1.50
CA GLY A 130 4.35 9.17 0.69
C GLY A 130 5.10 7.87 1.00
N THR A 131 5.38 7.59 2.28
CA THR A 131 6.15 6.42 2.73
C THR A 131 5.49 5.10 2.33
N SER A 132 4.18 4.97 2.53
CA SER A 132 3.44 3.76 2.19
C SER A 132 3.36 3.54 0.67
N ASN A 133 3.22 4.62 -0.12
CA ASN A 133 3.23 4.52 -1.58
C ASN A 133 4.62 4.19 -2.14
N GLY A 134 5.70 4.65 -1.52
CA GLY A 134 7.05 4.19 -1.83
C GLY A 134 7.25 2.70 -1.53
N ALA A 135 6.75 2.23 -0.39
CA ALA A 135 6.74 0.81 -0.04
C ALA A 135 5.90 -0.02 -1.03
N LEU A 136 4.77 0.52 -1.49
CA LEU A 136 3.93 -0.11 -2.52
C LEU A 136 4.63 -0.21 -3.87
N THR A 137 5.39 0.81 -4.27
CA THR A 137 6.21 0.76 -5.49
C THR A 137 7.25 -0.35 -5.41
N TYR A 138 7.91 -0.51 -4.27
CA TYR A 138 8.85 -1.62 -4.06
C TYR A 138 8.14 -2.98 -4.01
N TYR A 139 6.94 -3.06 -3.42
CA TYR A 139 6.10 -4.25 -3.51
C TYR A 139 5.86 -4.63 -4.98
N GLY A 140 5.54 -3.64 -5.82
CA GLY A 140 5.34 -3.84 -7.26
C GLY A 140 6.58 -4.38 -7.96
N TYR A 141 7.77 -3.90 -7.60
CA TYR A 141 9.04 -4.42 -8.11
C TYR A 141 9.26 -5.88 -7.71
N LEU A 142 9.05 -6.23 -6.44
CA LEU A 142 9.19 -7.60 -5.95
C LEU A 142 8.21 -8.59 -6.58
N ASN A 143 7.02 -8.10 -6.97
CA ASN A 143 5.96 -8.92 -7.58
C ASN A 143 5.89 -8.78 -9.11
N GLY A 144 6.80 -8.04 -9.73
CA GLY A 144 7.05 -8.03 -11.18
C GLY A 144 6.13 -7.13 -12.00
N PHE A 145 5.32 -6.26 -11.38
CA PHE A 145 4.50 -5.29 -12.11
C PHE A 145 5.07 -3.85 -12.12
N VAL A 146 6.20 -3.63 -11.44
CA VAL A 146 7.05 -2.43 -11.53
C VAL A 146 8.45 -2.87 -11.90
N LYS A 147 9.13 -2.13 -12.78
CA LYS A 147 10.51 -2.38 -13.18
C LYS A 147 11.44 -1.35 -12.58
N ASN A 148 12.73 -1.68 -12.54
CA ASN A 148 13.76 -0.72 -12.15
C ASN A 148 13.74 0.49 -13.09
N GLY A 149 13.67 1.69 -12.51
CA GLY A 149 13.61 2.97 -13.22
C GLY A 149 12.20 3.39 -13.68
N ASP A 150 11.15 2.64 -13.32
CA ASP A 150 9.78 3.03 -13.65
C ASP A 150 9.31 4.23 -12.81
N ASP A 151 8.57 5.13 -13.47
CA ASP A 151 7.75 6.15 -12.82
C ASP A 151 6.34 5.57 -12.59
N CYS A 152 5.89 5.57 -11.35
CA CYS A 152 4.62 5.02 -10.95
C CYS A 152 3.66 6.13 -10.51
N LYS A 153 2.43 6.10 -11.01
CA LYS A 153 1.35 6.97 -10.58
C LYS A 153 0.36 6.17 -9.74
N ILE A 154 0.13 6.61 -8.51
CA ILE A 154 -0.79 5.97 -7.56
C ILE A 154 -1.85 6.98 -7.17
N ILE A 155 -3.10 6.55 -7.09
CA ILE A 155 -4.22 7.38 -6.63
C ILE A 155 -4.66 6.90 -5.25
N GLN A 156 -4.76 7.83 -4.31
CA GLN A 156 -5.17 7.57 -2.92
C GLN A 156 -6.17 8.62 -2.45
N GLY A 157 -7.05 8.28 -1.50
CA GLY A 157 -7.96 9.23 -0.86
C GLY A 157 -9.29 9.43 -1.59
N GLU A 158 -9.60 8.63 -2.59
CA GLU A 158 -10.85 8.73 -3.37
C GLU A 158 -12.07 8.52 -2.47
N LYS A 159 -12.08 7.51 -1.60
CA LYS A 159 -13.17 7.24 -0.64
C LYS A 159 -13.42 8.41 0.33
N MET A 160 -12.36 9.14 0.65
CA MET A 160 -12.43 10.33 1.51
C MET A 160 -12.89 11.59 0.75
N GLN A 161 -13.21 11.48 -0.56
CA GLN A 161 -13.47 12.62 -1.46
C GLN A 161 -12.33 13.65 -1.49
N ARG A 162 -11.11 13.17 -1.30
CA ARG A 162 -9.86 13.92 -1.32
C ARG A 162 -8.81 13.18 -2.16
N PRO A 163 -9.11 12.90 -3.45
CA PRO A 163 -8.18 12.15 -4.29
C PRO A 163 -6.84 12.87 -4.39
N SER A 164 -5.77 12.12 -4.16
CA SER A 164 -4.39 12.57 -4.24
C SER A 164 -3.67 11.74 -5.28
N VAL A 165 -2.84 12.38 -6.10
CA VAL A 165 -1.95 11.72 -7.04
C VAL A 165 -0.56 11.68 -6.40
N ILE A 166 -0.05 10.48 -6.20
CA ILE A 166 1.30 10.25 -5.72
C ILE A 166 2.15 9.71 -6.87
N LEU A 167 3.24 10.38 -7.16
CA LEU A 167 4.25 9.93 -8.11
C LEU A 167 5.39 9.30 -7.32
N SER A 168 5.79 8.09 -7.70
CA SER A 168 6.86 7.34 -7.07
C SER A 168 7.82 6.83 -8.13
N HIS A 169 9.12 6.94 -7.84
CA HIS A 169 10.21 6.43 -8.67
C HIS A 169 11.07 5.46 -7.86
N LEU A 170 11.42 4.32 -8.44
CA LEU A 170 12.27 3.34 -7.80
C LEU A 170 13.51 3.07 -8.65
N GLU A 171 14.68 3.35 -8.08
CA GLU A 171 15.97 2.91 -8.62
C GLU A 171 16.56 1.81 -7.74
N VAL A 172 16.88 0.68 -8.35
CA VAL A 172 17.58 -0.44 -7.71
C VAL A 172 19.01 -0.49 -8.26
N ASP A 173 19.97 -0.28 -7.38
CA ASP A 173 21.38 -0.44 -7.74
C ASP A 173 21.72 -1.92 -7.89
N CYS A 174 21.89 -2.37 -9.14
CA CYS A 174 22.26 -3.74 -9.48
C CYS A 174 23.80 -3.99 -9.41
N SER A 175 24.60 -3.01 -8.95
CA SER A 175 26.05 -3.10 -8.93
C SER A 175 26.63 -3.71 -7.64
N ALA A 176 25.79 -4.10 -6.69
CA ALA A 176 26.18 -4.67 -5.40
C ALA A 176 25.92 -6.19 -5.34
N ASP A 177 26.61 -6.97 -6.18
CA ASP A 177 26.84 -8.42 -6.05
C ASP A 177 28.33 -8.73 -5.85
#